data_ab1967e81d351891d03a7e206d74c611
#
_entry.id   ab1967e81d351891d03a7e206d74c611
#
_cell.length_a   1.000
_cell.length_b   1.000
_cell.length_c   1.000
_cell.angle_alpha   90.00
_cell.angle_beta   90.00
_cell.angle_gamma   90.00
#
_symmetry.space_group_name_H-M   'P 1'
#
loop_
_entity.id
_entity.type
_entity.pdbx_description
1 polymer ?
#
loop_
_entity_poly.entity_id
_entity_poly.type
_entity_poly.pdbx_seq_one_letter_code
_entity_poly.pdbx_strand_id
1 'polypeptide(L)'
;SSFSHLIYKKDQGPISPLFETVMPILMTALDKQGTNLKELIRVRMGLITRVPHEIIHAPHKDSSEPHITGNYYLNETDADTVIYNETTQSKEYTIKERVKPIQNSWHQFDGNHYHSSSAPVNNEKRIVLTYNFTTQEFK
;
A
#
# COMPACT_ATOMS: atom_id res chain seq x y z
N SER A 1 1.22 -17.59 -3.78
CA SER A 1 1.52 -16.80 -4.98
C SER A 1 1.06 -15.38 -4.81
N SER A 2 1.73 -14.45 -5.46
CA SER A 2 1.33 -13.04 -5.45
C SER A 2 1.16 -12.54 -6.88
N PHE A 3 0.15 -11.68 -7.05
CA PHE A 3 -0.19 -11.09 -8.34
C PHE A 3 -0.35 -9.59 -8.15
N SER A 4 0.04 -8.82 -9.16
CA SER A 4 -0.09 -7.37 -9.12
C SER A 4 -0.72 -6.89 -10.42
N HIS A 5 -1.71 -5.98 -10.29
CA HIS A 5 -2.37 -5.34 -11.40
C HIS A 5 -2.10 -3.84 -11.33
N LEU A 6 -1.33 -3.33 -12.28
CA LEU A 6 -1.01 -1.91 -12.34
C LEU A 6 -2.20 -1.13 -12.90
N ILE A 7 -2.66 -0.12 -12.16
CA ILE A 7 -3.83 0.69 -12.53
C ILE A 7 -3.42 2.05 -13.07
N TYR A 8 -2.39 2.66 -12.46
CA TYR A 8 -1.89 3.97 -12.86
C TYR A 8 -0.40 4.04 -12.59
N LYS A 9 0.32 4.69 -13.49
CA LYS A 9 1.72 5.02 -13.29
C LYS A 9 1.98 6.42 -13.82
N LYS A 10 2.72 7.25 -13.09
CA LYS A 10 2.95 8.66 -13.36
C LYS A 10 3.40 8.85 -14.76
N ASP A 11 4.12 8.53 -15.49
CA ASP A 11 4.48 8.89 -16.85
C ASP A 11 3.66 8.19 -17.94
N GLN A 12 2.75 7.31 -17.52
CA GLN A 12 1.92 6.53 -18.44
C GLN A 12 0.44 6.86 -18.32
N GLY A 13 0.04 7.43 -17.18
CA GLY A 13 -1.36 7.72 -16.89
C GLY A 13 -2.17 6.50 -16.51
N PRO A 14 -3.51 6.56 -16.65
CA PRO A 14 -4.37 5.42 -16.38
C PRO A 14 -4.10 4.29 -17.35
N ILE A 15 -3.90 3.08 -16.81
CA ILE A 15 -3.57 1.88 -17.60
C ILE A 15 -4.74 0.91 -17.58
N SER A 16 -5.45 0.83 -16.46
CA SER A 16 -6.55 -0.10 -16.26
C SER A 16 -7.90 0.64 -16.28
N PRO A 17 -8.97 0.01 -16.79
CA PRO A 17 -10.32 0.58 -16.68
C PRO A 17 -10.80 0.68 -15.23
N LEU A 18 -10.12 0.06 -14.25
CA LEU A 18 -10.44 0.22 -12.84
C LEU A 18 -10.06 1.59 -12.28
N PHE A 19 -9.30 2.41 -13.01
CA PHE A 19 -8.82 3.69 -12.51
C PHE A 19 -9.95 4.56 -11.95
N GLU A 20 -11.03 4.74 -12.72
CA GLU A 20 -12.16 5.58 -12.30
C GLU A 20 -12.90 4.99 -11.09
N THR A 21 -12.86 3.67 -10.93
CA THR A 21 -13.52 2.99 -9.82
C THR A 21 -12.74 3.15 -8.52
N VAL A 22 -11.41 3.14 -8.57
CA VAL A 22 -10.57 3.12 -7.37
C VAL A 22 -10.13 4.51 -6.91
N MET A 23 -10.14 5.51 -7.78
CA MET A 23 -9.74 6.88 -7.38
C MET A 23 -10.65 7.52 -6.33
N PRO A 24 -11.97 7.33 -6.34
CA PRO A 24 -12.82 7.89 -5.28
C PRO A 24 -12.44 7.46 -3.87
N ILE A 25 -11.81 6.28 -3.71
CA ILE A 25 -11.34 5.81 -2.40
C ILE A 25 -10.25 6.75 -1.87
N LEU A 26 -9.25 7.05 -2.69
CA LEU A 26 -8.19 8.00 -2.33
C LEU A 26 -8.76 9.38 -2.06
N MET A 27 -9.62 9.87 -2.95
CA MET A 27 -10.18 11.22 -2.82
C MET A 27 -11.01 11.37 -1.56
N THR A 28 -11.76 10.32 -1.18
CA THR A 28 -12.52 10.30 0.07
C THR A 28 -11.60 10.35 1.28
N ALA A 29 -10.51 9.58 1.26
CA ALA A 29 -9.53 9.58 2.35
C ALA A 29 -8.90 10.98 2.54
N LEU A 30 -8.51 11.62 1.45
CA LEU A 30 -7.92 12.96 1.49
C LEU A 30 -8.93 14.02 1.94
N ASP A 31 -10.17 13.91 1.48
CA ASP A 31 -11.23 14.82 1.87
C ASP A 31 -11.47 14.78 3.38
N LYS A 32 -11.51 13.57 3.96
CA LYS A 32 -11.65 13.40 5.41
C LYS A 32 -10.48 13.99 6.19
N GLN A 33 -9.29 14.04 5.60
CA GLN A 33 -8.10 14.61 6.22
C GLN A 33 -8.01 16.13 6.03
N GLY A 34 -8.87 16.69 5.19
CA GLY A 34 -8.85 18.13 4.90
C GLY A 34 -7.67 18.55 4.02
N THR A 35 -7.18 17.65 3.17
CA THR A 35 -6.06 17.92 2.29
C THR A 35 -6.39 17.64 0.83
N ASN A 36 -5.49 17.99 -0.07
CA ASN A 36 -5.66 17.84 -1.51
C ASN A 36 -4.53 17.02 -2.11
N LEU A 37 -4.87 16.22 -3.11
CA LEU A 37 -3.88 15.50 -3.90
C LEU A 37 -3.02 16.49 -4.67
N LYS A 38 -1.69 16.34 -4.57
CA LYS A 38 -0.75 17.11 -5.37
C LYS A 38 -0.29 16.33 -6.57
N GLU A 39 0.19 15.10 -6.36
CA GLU A 39 0.67 14.25 -7.44
C GLU A 39 0.31 12.81 -7.15
N LEU A 40 -0.19 12.11 -8.17
CA LEU A 40 -0.39 10.67 -8.11
C LEU A 40 0.81 10.00 -8.79
N ILE A 41 1.46 9.07 -8.08
CA ILE A 41 2.66 8.41 -8.56
C ILE A 41 2.34 7.03 -9.12
N ARG A 42 1.61 6.24 -8.35
CA ARG A 42 1.26 4.87 -8.77
C ARG A 42 0.02 4.39 -8.03
N VAL A 43 -0.79 3.59 -8.71
CA VAL A 43 -1.89 2.85 -8.11
C VAL A 43 -1.83 1.41 -8.61
N ARG A 44 -1.87 0.46 -7.69
CA ARG A 44 -1.89 -0.96 -8.05
C ARG A 44 -2.79 -1.75 -7.12
N MET A 45 -3.28 -2.88 -7.60
CA MET A 45 -4.00 -3.85 -6.79
C MET A 45 -3.10 -5.07 -6.62
N GLY A 46 -2.91 -5.50 -5.38
CA GLY A 46 -2.14 -6.70 -5.05
C GLY A 46 -3.04 -7.81 -4.57
N LEU A 47 -2.77 -9.02 -5.03
CA LEU A 47 -3.44 -10.23 -4.58
C LEU A 47 -2.40 -11.22 -4.13
N ILE A 48 -2.51 -11.69 -2.88
CA ILE A 48 -1.62 -12.70 -2.32
C ILE A 48 -2.48 -13.88 -1.85
N THR A 49 -2.14 -15.08 -2.31
CA THR A 49 -2.89 -16.27 -1.94
C THR A 49 -2.31 -16.94 -0.68
N ARG A 50 -3.12 -17.79 -0.05
CA ARG A 50 -2.78 -18.50 1.19
C ARG A 50 -1.46 -19.26 1.10
N VAL A 51 -0.72 -19.25 2.21
CA VAL A 51 0.49 -20.05 2.40
C VAL A 51 0.34 -20.90 3.67
N PRO A 52 1.14 -21.99 3.82
CA PRO A 52 0.97 -22.90 4.95
C PRO A 52 1.49 -22.36 6.29
N HIS A 53 2.40 -21.38 6.27
CA HIS A 53 2.94 -20.75 7.47
C HIS A 53 3.30 -19.30 7.18
N GLU A 54 3.47 -18.50 8.22
CA GLU A 54 3.72 -17.07 8.07
C GLU A 54 4.93 -16.78 7.20
N ILE A 55 4.73 -15.94 6.19
CA ILE A 55 5.78 -15.43 5.32
C ILE A 55 5.62 -13.90 5.28
N ILE A 56 6.69 -13.20 5.68
CA ILE A 56 6.78 -11.75 5.53
C ILE A 56 7.71 -11.50 4.35
N HIS A 57 7.22 -10.73 3.37
CA HIS A 57 8.00 -10.46 2.16
C HIS A 57 9.16 -9.51 2.45
N ALA A 58 10.10 -9.40 1.51
CA ALA A 58 11.27 -8.57 1.68
C ALA A 58 10.91 -7.09 1.89
N PRO A 59 11.58 -6.41 2.83
CA PRO A 59 11.38 -4.97 3.01
C PRO A 59 11.74 -4.18 1.76
N HIS A 60 10.92 -3.18 1.43
CA HIS A 60 11.13 -2.35 0.25
C HIS A 60 10.48 -0.98 0.41
N LYS A 61 10.78 -0.10 -0.53
CA LYS A 61 10.05 1.14 -0.78
C LYS A 61 9.36 1.03 -2.12
N ASP A 62 8.23 1.71 -2.28
CA ASP A 62 7.49 1.69 -3.54
C ASP A 62 8.07 2.66 -4.57
N SER A 63 8.72 3.73 -4.13
CA SER A 63 9.32 4.74 -4.98
C SER A 63 10.52 5.35 -4.29
N SER A 64 11.51 5.81 -5.06
CA SER A 64 12.65 6.57 -4.54
C SER A 64 12.30 8.02 -4.26
N GLU A 65 11.21 8.53 -4.84
CA GLU A 65 10.74 9.88 -4.59
C GLU A 65 10.03 9.95 -3.24
N PRO A 66 10.12 11.07 -2.51
CA PRO A 66 9.32 11.26 -1.30
C PRO A 66 7.83 11.13 -1.62
N HIS A 67 7.12 10.32 -0.86
CA HIS A 67 5.70 10.07 -1.12
C HIS A 67 5.00 9.51 0.11
N ILE A 68 3.68 9.53 0.06
CA ILE A 68 2.81 8.84 1.02
C ILE A 68 2.37 7.53 0.37
N THR A 69 2.34 6.46 1.16
CA THR A 69 1.75 5.19 0.76
C THR A 69 0.43 5.02 1.49
N GLY A 70 -0.66 4.87 0.75
CA GLY A 70 -1.97 4.57 1.30
C GLY A 70 -2.43 3.20 0.84
N ASN A 71 -2.88 2.39 1.78
CA ASN A 71 -3.42 1.07 1.52
C ASN A 71 -4.90 1.03 1.85
N TYR A 72 -5.69 0.51 0.91
CA TYR A 72 -7.09 0.21 1.15
C TYR A 72 -7.28 -1.30 1.09
N TYR A 73 -7.75 -1.88 2.20
CA TYR A 73 -7.89 -3.32 2.32
C TYR A 73 -9.27 -3.76 1.87
N LEU A 74 -9.32 -4.60 0.84
CA LEU A 74 -10.60 -5.07 0.28
C LEU A 74 -11.21 -6.19 1.10
N ASN A 75 -10.40 -6.91 1.88
CA ASN A 75 -10.90 -7.97 2.74
C ASN A 75 -10.08 -8.05 4.03
N GLU A 76 -10.68 -8.66 5.05
CA GLU A 76 -9.99 -8.89 6.32
C GLU A 76 -9.13 -10.14 6.23
N THR A 77 -7.89 -10.07 6.73
CA THR A 77 -6.99 -11.21 6.76
C THR A 77 -6.08 -11.15 7.98
N ASP A 78 -5.35 -12.24 8.22
CA ASP A 78 -4.30 -12.32 9.23
C ASP A 78 -2.93 -11.85 8.69
N ALA A 79 -2.89 -11.35 7.46
CA ALA A 79 -1.64 -10.96 6.79
C ALA A 79 -1.36 -9.47 6.95
N ASP A 80 -0.61 -9.11 7.97
CA ASP A 80 -0.30 -7.71 8.28
C ASP A 80 0.53 -7.03 7.19
N THR A 81 0.37 -5.70 7.09
CA THR A 81 1.38 -4.83 6.50
C THR A 81 2.36 -4.47 7.61
N VAL A 82 3.64 -4.66 7.39
CA VAL A 82 4.68 -4.38 8.37
C VAL A 82 5.45 -3.13 7.93
N ILE A 83 5.52 -2.13 8.80
CA ILE A 83 6.22 -0.88 8.55
C ILE A 83 7.43 -0.83 9.47
N TYR A 84 8.60 -0.53 8.90
CA TYR A 84 9.85 -0.51 9.65
C TYR A 84 10.30 0.89 10.00
N ASN A 85 11.14 1.01 11.02
CA ASN A 85 11.72 2.29 11.41
C ASN A 85 12.72 2.81 10.36
N GLU A 86 13.37 1.90 9.66
CA GLU A 86 14.43 2.23 8.71
C GLU A 86 13.89 2.93 7.46
N THR A 87 14.60 3.98 7.04
CA THR A 87 14.30 4.74 5.83
C THR A 87 15.38 4.59 4.77
N THR A 88 16.44 3.85 5.07
CA THR A 88 17.51 3.49 4.13
C THR A 88 17.73 1.99 4.16
N GLN A 89 18.31 1.47 3.08
CA GLN A 89 18.61 0.04 3.00
C GLN A 89 19.52 -0.36 4.17
N SER A 90 19.14 -1.43 4.86
CA SER A 90 19.82 -1.88 6.09
C SER A 90 19.94 -3.39 6.09
N LYS A 91 20.91 -3.90 6.89
CA LYS A 91 21.06 -5.34 7.08
C LYS A 91 19.94 -5.91 7.95
N GLU A 92 19.45 -5.11 8.88
CA GLU A 92 18.36 -5.47 9.77
C GLU A 92 17.30 -4.38 9.74
N TYR A 93 16.03 -4.79 9.85
CA TYR A 93 14.91 -3.89 9.88
C TYR A 93 14.15 -4.09 11.18
N THR A 94 13.85 -3.00 11.88
CA THR A 94 13.12 -3.03 13.14
C THR A 94 11.69 -2.58 12.91
N ILE A 95 10.73 -3.30 13.51
CA ILE A 95 9.31 -3.04 13.29
C ILE A 95 8.89 -1.78 14.03
N LYS A 96 8.31 -0.83 13.28
CA LYS A 96 7.68 0.37 13.82
C LYS A 96 6.20 0.11 14.09
N GLU A 97 5.51 -0.57 13.16
CA GLU A 97 4.09 -0.80 13.23
C GLU A 97 3.69 -2.03 12.42
N ARG A 98 2.71 -2.77 12.92
CA ARG A 98 2.04 -3.84 12.17
C ARG A 98 0.59 -3.43 12.00
N VAL A 99 0.09 -3.47 10.77
CA VAL A 99 -1.27 -3.06 10.44
C VAL A 99 -2.04 -4.29 9.98
N LYS A 100 -3.07 -4.67 10.75
CA LYS A 100 -3.94 -5.78 10.37
C LYS A 100 -4.90 -5.31 9.27
N PRO A 101 -5.02 -6.04 8.15
CA PRO A 101 -6.01 -5.74 7.14
C PRO A 101 -7.43 -5.92 7.69
N ILE A 102 -8.19 -4.83 7.70
CA ILE A 102 -9.60 -4.83 8.06
C ILE A 102 -10.36 -4.39 6.82
N GLN A 103 -11.39 -5.13 6.45
CA GLN A 103 -12.17 -4.83 5.24
C GLN A 103 -12.67 -3.38 5.25
N ASN A 104 -12.51 -2.71 4.13
CA ASN A 104 -12.91 -1.31 3.91
C ASN A 104 -12.16 -0.30 4.81
N SER A 105 -10.98 -0.64 5.30
CA SER A 105 -10.14 0.27 6.06
C SER A 105 -9.06 0.88 5.19
N TRP A 106 -8.68 2.11 5.53
CA TRP A 106 -7.60 2.86 4.90
C TRP A 106 -6.50 3.08 5.93
N HIS A 107 -5.26 2.81 5.56
CA HIS A 107 -4.10 3.14 6.38
C HIS A 107 -3.03 3.77 5.49
N GLN A 108 -2.47 4.89 5.94
CA GLN A 108 -1.40 5.55 5.20
C GLN A 108 -0.21 5.84 6.09
N PHE A 109 0.95 5.88 5.47
CA PHE A 109 2.20 6.16 6.17
C PHE A 109 3.17 6.86 5.23
N ASP A 110 4.22 7.46 5.81
CA ASP A 110 5.30 8.07 5.04
C ASP A 110 6.03 6.96 4.26
N GLY A 111 5.95 7.04 2.93
CA GLY A 111 6.53 6.04 2.04
C GLY A 111 8.05 5.96 2.07
N ASN A 112 8.72 6.86 2.79
CA ASN A 112 10.14 6.79 3.03
C ASN A 112 10.52 5.59 3.91
N HIS A 113 9.58 5.12 4.74
CA HIS A 113 9.82 3.93 5.56
C HIS A 113 9.80 2.67 4.70
N TYR A 114 10.75 1.78 4.95
CA TYR A 114 10.70 0.44 4.39
C TYR A 114 9.49 -0.28 4.96
N HIS A 115 8.89 -1.14 4.17
CA HIS A 115 7.71 -1.90 4.58
C HIS A 115 7.64 -3.22 3.83
N SER A 116 6.83 -4.13 4.36
CA SER A 116 6.61 -5.46 3.79
C SER A 116 5.14 -5.81 3.81
N SER A 117 4.69 -6.52 2.79
CA SER A 117 3.43 -7.26 2.85
C SER A 117 3.72 -8.65 3.42
N SER A 118 2.67 -9.35 3.81
CA SER A 118 2.77 -10.73 4.25
C SER A 118 1.66 -11.55 3.59
N ALA A 119 1.84 -12.88 3.58
CA ALA A 119 0.89 -13.79 2.96
C ALA A 119 -0.10 -14.31 4.02
N PRO A 120 -1.39 -14.47 3.67
CA PRO A 120 -2.37 -14.98 4.62
C PRO A 120 -2.17 -16.48 4.88
N VAL A 121 -2.45 -16.90 6.11
CA VAL A 121 -2.39 -18.30 6.52
C VAL A 121 -3.79 -18.84 6.75
N ASN A 122 -4.64 -18.07 7.43
CA ASN A 122 -6.00 -18.50 7.81
C ASN A 122 -7.07 -17.98 6.85
N ASN A 123 -6.69 -17.22 5.84
CA ASN A 123 -7.59 -16.67 4.83
C ASN A 123 -7.11 -17.11 3.45
N GLU A 124 -8.03 -17.23 2.50
CA GLU A 124 -7.70 -17.68 1.15
C GLU A 124 -6.82 -16.69 0.39
N LYS A 125 -7.06 -15.39 0.61
CA LYS A 125 -6.41 -14.34 -0.16
C LYS A 125 -6.35 -13.04 0.63
N ARG A 126 -5.40 -12.20 0.24
CA ARG A 126 -5.25 -10.82 0.71
C ARG A 126 -5.29 -9.92 -0.52
N ILE A 127 -6.26 -9.00 -0.56
CA ILE A 127 -6.40 -8.06 -1.69
C ILE A 127 -6.29 -6.64 -1.14
N VAL A 128 -5.33 -5.87 -1.69
CA VAL A 128 -5.05 -4.51 -1.25
C VAL A 128 -4.86 -3.60 -2.45
N LEU A 129 -5.49 -2.43 -2.39
CA LEU A 129 -5.18 -1.32 -3.29
C LEU A 129 -4.10 -0.47 -2.63
N THR A 130 -3.00 -0.24 -3.34
CA THR A 130 -1.91 0.59 -2.85
C THR A 130 -1.78 1.83 -3.72
N TYR A 131 -1.79 2.99 -3.07
CA TYR A 131 -1.69 4.31 -3.69
C TYR A 131 -0.40 4.96 -3.24
N ASN A 132 0.40 5.43 -4.18
CA ASN A 132 1.59 6.24 -3.90
C ASN A 132 1.32 7.63 -4.44
N PHE A 133 1.44 8.64 -3.58
CA PHE A 133 1.02 10.00 -3.93
C PHE A 133 1.67 11.04 -3.02
N THR A 134 1.52 12.30 -3.39
CA THR A 134 1.87 13.43 -2.52
C THR A 134 0.65 14.32 -2.33
N THR A 135 0.61 15.00 -1.20
CA THR A 135 -0.39 16.02 -0.91
C THR A 135 0.28 17.40 -0.90
N GLN A 136 -0.52 18.45 -0.89
CA GLN A 136 0.00 19.81 -0.93
C GLN A 136 0.88 20.15 0.27
N GLU A 137 0.63 19.52 1.42
CA GLU A 137 1.39 19.74 2.66
C GLU A 137 2.60 18.82 2.81
N PHE A 138 2.67 17.76 1.99
CA PHE A 138 3.75 16.77 2.09
C PHE A 138 5.03 17.33 1.49
N LYS A 139 6.13 17.26 2.25
CA LYS A 139 7.44 17.78 1.82
C LYS A 139 8.48 16.68 1.75
#